data_517b82271674777ead10dcd27f539ad8
#
_entry.id   517b82271674777ead10dcd27f539ad8
#
_cell.length_a   1.000
_cell.length_b   1.000
_cell.length_c   1.000
_cell.angle_alpha   90.00
_cell.angle_beta   90.00
_cell.angle_gamma   90.00
#
_symmetry.space_group_name_H-M   'P 1'
#
loop_
_entity.id
_entity.type
_entity.pdbx_description
1 polymer ?
#
loop_
_entity_poly.entity_id
_entity_poly.type
_entity_poly.pdbx_seq_one_letter_code
_entity_poly.pdbx_strand_id
1 'polypeptide(L)'
;LVKLAVLHVLGWIHGDIKKEHFRKFKQELYLIDFEKTRLISSPDPITDATPRYMAPELFHGANKTVQSDLYALGIVLYEWLTQTRLQANSYHEWAVLHCQKLNVELPSSFQIFFPLLSGLLQKQQQNRFSNVHEAINCLKALST
;
A
#
# COMPACT_ATOMS: atom_id res chain seq x y z
N LEU A 1 -1.60 -6.22 7.70
CA LEU A 1 -0.13 -6.25 7.81
C LEU A 1 0.41 -7.67 7.98
N VAL A 2 -0.06 -8.45 8.99
CA VAL A 2 0.49 -9.78 9.28
C VAL A 2 0.43 -10.74 8.08
N LYS A 3 -0.69 -10.80 7.36
CA LYS A 3 -0.82 -11.68 6.17
C LYS A 3 0.15 -11.27 5.05
N LEU A 4 0.36 -9.98 4.88
CA LEU A 4 1.33 -9.47 3.90
C LEU A 4 2.77 -9.75 4.33
N ALA A 5 3.07 -9.68 5.64
CA ALA A 5 4.39 -10.02 6.17
C ALA A 5 4.79 -11.45 5.83
N VAL A 6 3.88 -12.42 5.97
CA VAL A 6 4.14 -13.83 5.62
C VAL A 6 4.53 -13.96 4.15
N LEU A 7 3.79 -13.29 3.25
CA LEU A 7 4.07 -13.32 1.82
C LEU A 7 5.47 -12.76 1.50
N HIS A 8 5.80 -11.60 2.08
CA HIS A 8 7.09 -10.94 1.85
C HIS A 8 8.27 -11.73 2.42
N VAL A 9 8.10 -12.35 3.62
CA VAL A 9 9.15 -13.22 4.21
C VAL A 9 9.44 -14.43 3.34
N LEU A 10 8.43 -14.96 2.65
CA LEU A 10 8.60 -16.06 1.69
C LEU A 10 9.22 -15.62 0.36
N GLY A 11 9.57 -14.35 0.22
CA GLY A 11 10.23 -13.81 -0.98
C GLY A 11 9.28 -13.40 -2.11
N TRP A 12 7.99 -13.19 -1.82
CA TRP A 12 6.99 -12.85 -2.80
C TRP A 12 6.43 -11.44 -2.59
N ILE A 13 6.07 -10.78 -3.69
CA ILE A 13 5.32 -9.53 -3.73
C ILE A 13 3.90 -9.85 -4.20
N HIS A 14 2.88 -9.29 -3.57
CA HIS A 14 1.50 -9.48 -4.03
C HIS A 14 1.25 -8.81 -5.38
N GLY A 15 1.68 -7.58 -5.52
CA GLY A 15 1.69 -6.84 -6.77
C GLY A 15 0.34 -6.26 -7.21
N ASP A 16 -0.74 -6.54 -6.48
CA ASP A 16 -2.08 -6.00 -6.77
C ASP A 16 -2.91 -5.83 -5.48
N ILE A 17 -2.31 -5.20 -4.48
CA ILE A 17 -3.01 -4.86 -3.24
C ILE A 17 -4.09 -3.82 -3.53
N LYS A 18 -5.33 -4.17 -3.25
CA LYS A 18 -6.50 -3.29 -3.38
C LYS A 18 -7.62 -3.74 -2.45
N LYS A 19 -8.58 -2.87 -2.19
CA LYS A 19 -9.69 -3.13 -1.25
C LYS A 19 -10.42 -4.44 -1.57
N GLU A 20 -10.67 -4.72 -2.85
CA GLU A 20 -11.40 -5.89 -3.34
C GLU A 20 -10.68 -7.21 -3.06
N HIS A 21 -9.38 -7.20 -2.78
CA HIS A 21 -8.59 -8.39 -2.47
C HIS A 21 -8.53 -8.71 -0.98
N PHE A 22 -9.20 -7.92 -0.12
CA PHE A 22 -9.40 -8.25 1.27
C PHE A 22 -10.80 -8.83 1.48
N ARG A 23 -10.87 -10.01 2.09
CA ARG A 23 -12.13 -10.69 2.41
C ARG A 23 -12.18 -11.04 3.89
N LYS A 24 -13.32 -10.78 4.50
CA LYS A 24 -13.60 -11.19 5.87
C LYS A 24 -14.39 -12.49 5.88
N PHE A 25 -13.89 -13.48 6.62
CA PHE A 25 -14.56 -14.74 6.85
C PHE A 25 -14.38 -15.15 8.31
N LYS A 26 -15.46 -15.45 9.03
CA LYS A 26 -15.44 -15.85 10.45
C LYS A 26 -14.54 -14.95 11.32
N GLN A 27 -14.69 -13.65 11.24
CA GLN A 27 -13.90 -12.63 11.97
C GLN A 27 -12.41 -12.53 11.60
N GLU A 28 -11.93 -13.34 10.67
CA GLU A 28 -10.59 -13.20 10.11
C GLU A 28 -10.59 -12.46 8.79
N LEU A 29 -9.52 -11.72 8.55
CA LEU A 29 -9.30 -11.01 7.28
C LEU A 29 -8.30 -11.81 6.44
N TYR A 30 -8.69 -12.10 5.20
CA TYR A 30 -7.89 -12.82 4.22
C TYR A 30 -7.47 -11.88 3.10
N LEU A 31 -6.24 -12.06 2.64
CA LEU A 31 -5.75 -11.49 1.39
C LEU A 31 -5.92 -12.56 0.31
N ILE A 32 -6.51 -12.19 -0.81
CA ILE A 32 -6.83 -13.09 -1.92
C ILE A 32 -6.28 -12.54 -3.23
N ASP A 33 -6.46 -13.32 -4.31
CA ASP A 33 -6.06 -12.96 -5.67
C ASP A 33 -4.54 -12.78 -5.81
N PHE A 34 -3.84 -13.90 -5.93
CA PHE A 34 -2.39 -13.96 -6.09
C PHE A 34 -1.96 -14.05 -7.57
N GLU A 35 -2.84 -13.74 -8.51
CA GLU A 35 -2.58 -13.86 -9.94
C GLU A 35 -1.37 -13.01 -10.39
N LYS A 36 -1.20 -11.83 -9.79
CA LYS A 36 -0.10 -10.91 -10.08
C LYS A 36 1.09 -11.04 -9.13
N THR A 37 1.08 -12.06 -8.28
CA THR A 37 2.16 -12.33 -7.33
C THR A 37 3.43 -12.75 -8.06
N ARG A 38 4.56 -12.21 -7.62
CA ARG A 38 5.87 -12.49 -8.22
C ARG A 38 6.98 -12.57 -7.16
N LEU A 39 8.09 -13.20 -7.51
CA LEU A 39 9.28 -13.21 -6.67
C LEU A 39 9.89 -11.81 -6.58
N ILE A 40 10.39 -11.45 -5.41
CA ILE A 40 11.09 -10.18 -5.15
C ILE A 40 12.31 -10.04 -6.08
N SER A 41 12.99 -11.15 -6.37
CA SER A 41 14.18 -11.20 -7.22
C SER A 41 13.90 -11.16 -8.72
N SER A 42 12.64 -11.17 -9.15
CA SER A 42 12.27 -11.17 -10.57
C SER A 42 12.08 -9.75 -11.10
N PRO A 43 12.97 -9.24 -11.96
CA PRO A 43 12.83 -7.91 -12.54
C PRO A 43 11.88 -7.98 -13.75
N ASP A 44 10.58 -8.00 -13.51
CA ASP A 44 9.62 -7.86 -14.59
C ASP A 44 9.14 -6.41 -14.70
N PRO A 45 9.16 -5.82 -15.91
CA PRO A 45 8.59 -4.52 -16.12
C PRO A 45 7.10 -4.54 -15.78
N ILE A 46 6.62 -3.47 -15.18
CA ILE A 46 5.23 -3.34 -14.77
C ILE A 46 4.39 -3.14 -16.02
N THR A 47 3.66 -4.16 -16.39
CA THR A 47 2.68 -4.07 -17.46
C THR A 47 1.25 -3.96 -16.96
N ASP A 48 1.03 -4.19 -15.65
CA ASP A 48 -0.31 -4.39 -15.13
C ASP A 48 -0.41 -3.95 -13.65
N ALA A 49 -0.88 -2.72 -13.45
CA ALA A 49 -1.13 -2.15 -12.13
C ALA A 49 -2.46 -1.39 -12.14
N THR A 50 -3.13 -1.35 -10.99
CA THR A 50 -4.35 -0.55 -10.79
C THR A 50 -3.93 0.87 -10.37
N PRO A 51 -4.09 1.91 -11.21
CA PRO A 51 -3.53 3.24 -10.94
C PRO A 51 -3.93 3.84 -9.60
N ARG A 52 -5.12 3.54 -9.10
CA ARG A 52 -5.63 3.99 -7.79
C ARG A 52 -4.67 3.64 -6.64
N TYR A 53 -3.98 2.51 -6.73
CA TYR A 53 -3.15 1.95 -5.66
C TYR A 53 -1.65 1.98 -5.99
N MET A 54 -1.28 2.56 -7.14
CA MET A 54 0.11 2.60 -7.59
C MET A 54 0.97 3.52 -6.74
N ALA A 55 2.10 2.99 -6.26
CA ALA A 55 3.12 3.81 -5.64
C ALA A 55 3.75 4.79 -6.66
N PRO A 56 4.19 5.98 -6.21
CA PRO A 56 4.74 7.00 -7.11
C PRO A 56 5.84 6.51 -8.05
N GLU A 57 6.77 5.68 -7.56
CA GLU A 57 7.87 5.14 -8.36
C GLU A 57 7.40 4.29 -9.54
N LEU A 58 6.21 3.68 -9.43
CA LEU A 58 5.65 2.85 -10.50
C LEU A 58 5.21 3.69 -11.71
N PHE A 59 4.79 4.93 -11.49
CA PHE A 59 4.48 5.87 -12.58
C PHE A 59 5.74 6.30 -13.35
N HIS A 60 6.91 6.10 -12.79
CA HIS A 60 8.22 6.36 -13.41
C HIS A 60 8.87 5.10 -13.99
N GLY A 61 8.13 4.00 -14.07
CA GLY A 61 8.62 2.77 -14.68
C GLY A 61 9.44 1.87 -13.76
N ALA A 62 9.48 2.14 -12.46
CA ALA A 62 10.16 1.26 -11.50
C ALA A 62 9.43 -0.08 -11.35
N ASN A 63 10.18 -1.12 -10.99
CA ASN A 63 9.60 -2.43 -10.70
C ASN A 63 8.79 -2.40 -9.40
N LYS A 64 7.78 -3.27 -9.32
CA LYS A 64 7.06 -3.54 -8.08
C LYS A 64 8.01 -4.11 -7.03
N THR A 65 7.84 -3.66 -5.80
CA THR A 65 8.65 -4.06 -4.64
C THR A 65 7.76 -4.32 -3.43
N VAL A 66 8.34 -4.85 -2.37
CA VAL A 66 7.71 -4.89 -1.04
C VAL A 66 7.15 -3.52 -0.65
N GLN A 67 7.90 -2.45 -0.93
CA GLN A 67 7.50 -1.07 -0.60
C GLN A 67 6.35 -0.56 -1.47
N SER A 68 6.21 -1.01 -2.72
CA SER A 68 5.03 -0.68 -3.53
C SER A 68 3.76 -1.39 -3.03
N ASP A 69 3.87 -2.62 -2.52
CA ASP A 69 2.76 -3.29 -1.81
C ASP A 69 2.37 -2.52 -0.54
N LEU A 70 3.35 -2.03 0.22
CA LEU A 70 3.09 -1.21 1.42
C LEU A 70 2.38 0.08 1.10
N TYR A 71 2.75 0.76 0.02
CA TYR A 71 2.06 1.96 -0.43
C TYR A 71 0.60 1.65 -0.81
N ALA A 72 0.37 0.61 -1.59
CA ALA A 72 -0.97 0.18 -1.97
C ALA A 72 -1.84 -0.14 -0.74
N LEU A 73 -1.27 -0.83 0.26
CA LEU A 73 -1.95 -1.07 1.54
C LEU A 73 -2.25 0.24 2.26
N GLY A 74 -1.33 1.20 2.22
CA GLY A 74 -1.54 2.55 2.78
C GLY A 74 -2.76 3.24 2.15
N ILE A 75 -2.93 3.15 0.84
CA ILE A 75 -4.12 3.70 0.14
C ILE A 75 -5.41 2.99 0.62
N VAL A 76 -5.40 1.66 0.73
CA VAL A 76 -6.56 0.91 1.25
C VAL A 76 -6.95 1.39 2.64
N LEU A 77 -5.96 1.53 3.53
CA LEU A 77 -6.19 1.99 4.91
C LEU A 77 -6.64 3.45 4.95
N TYR A 78 -6.04 4.30 4.13
CA TYR A 78 -6.40 5.72 4.04
C TYR A 78 -7.86 5.89 3.62
N GLU A 79 -8.27 5.25 2.53
CA GLU A 79 -9.66 5.28 2.05
C GLU A 79 -10.64 4.71 3.10
N TRP A 80 -10.22 3.66 3.82
CA TRP A 80 -11.05 3.05 4.86
C TRP A 80 -11.23 3.97 6.07
N LEU A 81 -10.16 4.58 6.56
CA LEU A 81 -10.21 5.47 7.74
C LEU A 81 -10.91 6.80 7.44
N THR A 82 -10.74 7.35 6.24
CA THR A 82 -11.36 8.60 5.84
C THR A 82 -12.78 8.44 5.30
N GLN A 83 -13.19 7.20 5.03
CA GLN A 83 -14.46 6.88 4.34
C GLN A 83 -14.61 7.60 2.99
N THR A 84 -13.49 7.96 2.39
CA THR A 84 -13.43 8.60 1.07
C THR A 84 -12.73 7.67 0.08
N ARG A 85 -13.13 7.75 -1.18
CA ARG A 85 -12.50 7.01 -2.25
C ARG A 85 -11.76 7.97 -3.17
N LEU A 86 -10.46 7.78 -3.33
CA LEU A 86 -9.65 8.57 -4.26
C LEU A 86 -10.22 8.44 -5.68
N GLN A 87 -10.22 9.54 -6.43
CA GLN A 87 -10.73 9.60 -7.80
C GLN A 87 -9.78 10.37 -8.69
N ALA A 88 -9.66 9.89 -9.92
CA ALA A 88 -9.00 10.58 -11.02
C ALA A 88 -9.62 10.08 -12.34
N ASN A 89 -9.57 10.90 -13.38
CA ASN A 89 -10.23 10.62 -14.65
C ASN A 89 -9.27 10.05 -15.71
N SER A 90 -7.96 10.07 -15.44
CA SER A 90 -6.94 9.59 -16.36
C SER A 90 -5.74 9.03 -15.62
N TYR A 91 -4.92 8.26 -16.34
CA TYR A 91 -3.65 7.76 -15.82
C TYR A 91 -2.72 8.90 -15.38
N HIS A 92 -2.68 10.00 -16.16
CA HIS A 92 -1.90 11.18 -15.82
C HIS A 92 -2.38 11.83 -14.50
N GLU A 93 -3.69 11.96 -14.31
CA GLU A 93 -4.25 12.51 -13.07
C GLU A 93 -3.92 11.62 -11.87
N TRP A 94 -3.94 10.30 -12.01
CA TRP A 94 -3.47 9.37 -10.97
C TRP A 94 -2.00 9.60 -10.65
N ALA A 95 -1.15 9.76 -11.66
CA ALA A 95 0.26 10.06 -11.46
C ALA A 95 0.46 11.36 -10.67
N VAL A 96 -0.23 12.43 -11.06
CA VAL A 96 -0.19 13.72 -10.34
C VAL A 96 -0.69 13.58 -8.90
N LEU A 97 -1.77 12.82 -8.70
CA LEU A 97 -2.32 12.58 -7.35
C LEU A 97 -1.26 11.92 -6.46
N HIS A 98 -0.75 10.77 -6.86
CA HIS A 98 0.17 9.98 -6.04
C HIS A 98 1.56 10.62 -5.89
N CYS A 99 2.08 11.23 -6.97
CA CYS A 99 3.43 11.81 -6.94
C CYS A 99 3.49 13.18 -6.25
N GLN A 100 2.40 13.95 -6.27
CA GLN A 100 2.43 15.36 -5.87
C GLN A 100 1.35 15.73 -4.84
N LYS A 101 0.07 15.46 -5.14
CA LYS A 101 -1.06 16.07 -4.43
C LYS A 101 -1.50 15.35 -3.16
N LEU A 102 -1.35 14.03 -3.11
CA LEU A 102 -1.86 13.25 -1.97
C LEU A 102 -1.11 13.64 -0.69
N ASN A 103 -1.86 14.15 0.27
CA ASN A 103 -1.41 14.38 1.64
C ASN A 103 -2.26 13.54 2.59
N VAL A 104 -1.63 13.02 3.65
CA VAL A 104 -2.33 12.24 4.67
C VAL A 104 -3.04 13.19 5.61
N GLU A 105 -4.36 13.27 5.46
CA GLU A 105 -5.24 14.01 6.37
C GLU A 105 -6.26 13.04 6.95
N LEU A 106 -6.30 12.91 8.27
CA LEU A 106 -7.19 11.98 8.97
C LEU A 106 -8.22 12.72 9.82
N PRO A 107 -9.44 12.20 9.94
CA PRO A 107 -10.39 12.66 10.95
C PRO A 107 -9.77 12.61 12.35
N SER A 108 -10.17 13.53 13.23
CA SER A 108 -9.62 13.63 14.60
C SER A 108 -9.68 12.32 15.38
N SER A 109 -10.74 11.52 15.18
CA SER A 109 -10.90 10.19 15.80
C SER A 109 -9.86 9.16 15.36
N PHE A 110 -9.18 9.39 14.24
CA PHE A 110 -8.19 8.48 13.68
C PHE A 110 -6.77 9.04 13.61
N GLN A 111 -6.54 10.22 14.20
CA GLN A 111 -5.22 10.86 14.22
C GLN A 111 -4.11 9.98 14.81
N ILE A 112 -4.45 9.06 15.71
CA ILE A 112 -3.51 8.08 16.26
C ILE A 112 -2.82 7.26 15.18
N PHE A 113 -3.46 7.03 14.03
CA PHE A 113 -2.90 6.26 12.91
C PHE A 113 -2.05 7.09 11.95
N PHE A 114 -1.93 8.40 12.17
CA PHE A 114 -1.17 9.27 11.28
C PHE A 114 0.30 8.81 11.06
N PRO A 115 1.07 8.40 12.11
CA PRO A 115 2.44 7.94 11.89
C PRO A 115 2.51 6.71 10.99
N LEU A 116 1.58 5.76 11.15
CA LEU A 116 1.50 4.57 10.30
C LEU A 116 1.22 4.94 8.85
N LEU A 117 0.18 5.73 8.60
CA LEU A 117 -0.18 6.12 7.24
C LEU A 117 0.88 7.00 6.59
N SER A 118 1.46 7.93 7.35
CA SER A 118 2.56 8.76 6.87
C SER A 118 3.77 7.92 6.44
N GLY A 119 4.10 6.87 7.20
CA GLY A 119 5.18 5.95 6.86
C GLY A 119 4.87 5.07 5.64
N LEU A 120 3.63 4.60 5.49
CA LEU A 120 3.20 3.79 4.34
C LEU A 120 3.10 4.60 3.06
N LEU A 121 2.65 5.87 3.14
CA LEU A 121 2.33 6.72 2.00
C LEU A 121 3.44 7.73 1.64
N GLN A 122 4.66 7.51 2.13
CA GLN A 122 5.80 8.32 1.69
C GLN A 122 5.94 8.25 0.17
N LYS A 123 6.01 9.42 -0.46
CA LYS A 123 6.12 9.51 -1.93
C LYS A 123 7.47 8.98 -2.41
N GLN A 124 8.54 9.33 -1.71
CA GLN A 124 9.88 8.82 -1.99
C GLN A 124 10.03 7.43 -1.34
N GLN A 125 10.36 6.44 -2.17
CA GLN A 125 10.48 5.05 -1.73
C GLN A 125 11.48 4.88 -0.58
N GLN A 126 12.61 5.56 -0.60
CA GLN A 126 13.64 5.48 0.44
C GLN A 126 13.20 6.02 1.81
N ASN A 127 12.15 6.83 1.85
CA ASN A 127 11.59 7.37 3.10
C ASN A 127 10.41 6.55 3.62
N ARG A 128 9.89 5.62 2.81
CA ARG A 128 8.80 4.71 3.17
C ARG A 128 9.34 3.59 4.03
N PHE A 129 8.48 2.96 4.85
CA PHE A 129 8.86 1.72 5.53
C PHE A 129 9.53 0.76 4.55
N SER A 130 10.67 0.20 4.92
CA SER A 130 11.43 -0.71 4.07
C SER A 130 10.83 -2.10 3.98
N ASN A 131 10.06 -2.48 5.00
CA ASN A 131 9.40 -3.78 5.12
C ASN A 131 8.16 -3.71 6.01
N VAL A 132 7.37 -4.78 6.00
CA VAL A 132 6.12 -4.86 6.79
C VAL A 132 6.38 -4.83 8.30
N HIS A 133 7.52 -5.33 8.78
CA HIS A 133 7.84 -5.37 10.21
C HIS A 133 7.98 -3.96 10.80
N GLU A 134 8.55 -3.02 10.05
CA GLU A 134 8.60 -1.61 10.46
C GLU A 134 7.19 -1.03 10.65
N ALA A 135 6.28 -1.30 9.71
CA ALA A 135 4.88 -0.88 9.81
C ALA A 135 4.16 -1.54 11.00
N ILE A 136 4.41 -2.83 11.25
CA ILE A 136 3.86 -3.55 12.42
C ILE A 136 4.39 -2.93 13.73
N ASN A 137 5.68 -2.64 13.80
CA ASN A 137 6.28 -2.02 14.99
C ASN A 137 5.71 -0.62 15.23
N CYS A 138 5.55 0.18 14.18
CA CYS A 138 4.87 1.46 14.28
C CYS A 138 3.45 1.29 14.83
N LEU A 139 2.66 0.36 14.29
CA LEU A 139 1.30 0.10 14.76
C LEU A 139 1.25 -0.35 16.24
N LYS A 140 2.16 -1.22 16.66
CA LYS A 140 2.27 -1.65 18.06
C LYS A 140 2.57 -0.49 19.01
N ALA A 141 3.46 0.42 18.59
CA ALA A 141 3.80 1.61 19.38
C ALA A 141 2.62 2.56 19.57
N LEU A 142 1.62 2.55 18.68
CA LEU A 142 0.39 3.36 18.84
C LEU A 142 -0.56 2.79 19.91
N SER A 143 -0.38 1.52 20.31
CA SER A 143 -1.24 0.83 21.26
C SER A 143 -0.71 0.91 22.71
N THR A 144 0.43 1.51 22.89
CA THR A 144 1.06 1.76 24.21
C THR A 144 0.92 3.22 24.62
#